data_8620cb19b73557e37688ea36fe7a82f7
#
_entry.id   8620cb19b73557e37688ea36fe7a82f7
#
_cell.length_a   1.000
_cell.length_b   1.000
_cell.length_c   1.000
_cell.angle_alpha   90.00
_cell.angle_beta   90.00
_cell.angle_gamma   90.00
#
_symmetry.space_group_name_H-M   'P 1'
#
loop_
_entity.id
_entity.type
_entity.pdbx_description
1 polymer ?
#
loop_
_entity_poly.entity_id
_entity_poly.type
_entity_poly.pdbx_seq_one_letter_code
_entity_poly.pdbx_strand_id
1 'polypeptide(L)'
;MFNFNNDTNKITDINGVRDSLIPFLISYLSKNQNIFYVAKNDLELSNVCNFLYSNFKEINIYKIPAWDCLPYDISSPNLNLIGERVKSFTDLCFFKNNKNKNVILTTINGLFTKTAPKDFFLKHFTNLNLSSDYKFQLIIEFLNNSGYKRVQTVREFGEFSI
;
A
#
# COMPACT_ATOMS: atom_id res chain seq x y z
N MET A 1 26.86 5.29 -14.24
CA MET A 1 25.55 5.72 -14.77
C MET A 1 24.87 4.47 -15.30
N PHE A 2 23.78 4.02 -14.69
CA PHE A 2 23.10 2.78 -15.09
C PHE A 2 22.24 3.08 -16.32
N ASN A 3 22.58 2.51 -17.48
CA ASN A 3 21.73 2.54 -18.68
C ASN A 3 20.88 1.27 -18.69
N PHE A 4 19.60 1.42 -18.32
CA PHE A 4 18.64 0.35 -18.51
C PHE A 4 17.90 0.58 -19.82
N ASN A 5 18.05 -0.36 -20.76
CA ASN A 5 17.23 -0.36 -21.96
C ASN A 5 15.80 -0.71 -21.58
N ASN A 6 14.84 0.07 -22.09
CA ASN A 6 13.39 -0.11 -21.86
C ASN A 6 12.77 -1.33 -22.59
N ASP A 7 13.53 -2.37 -22.86
CA ASP A 7 12.99 -3.61 -23.41
C ASP A 7 12.21 -4.35 -22.32
N THR A 8 10.89 -4.36 -22.45
CA THR A 8 9.91 -4.88 -21.48
C THR A 8 10.03 -6.37 -21.19
N ASN A 9 10.89 -7.11 -21.88
CA ASN A 9 11.10 -8.57 -21.73
C ASN A 9 12.52 -8.95 -21.32
N LYS A 10 13.36 -8.01 -20.92
CA LYS A 10 14.75 -8.30 -20.59
C LYS A 10 14.94 -8.47 -19.09
N ILE A 11 15.39 -9.64 -18.69
CA ILE A 11 15.91 -9.87 -17.32
C ILE A 11 17.28 -9.20 -17.23
N THR A 12 17.46 -8.34 -16.23
CA THR A 12 18.72 -7.66 -15.96
C THR A 12 19.17 -7.99 -14.55
N ASP A 13 20.34 -8.61 -14.42
CA ASP A 13 20.95 -8.89 -13.13
C ASP A 13 21.77 -7.68 -12.67
N ILE A 14 21.51 -7.21 -11.45
CA ILE A 14 22.25 -6.13 -10.81
C ILE A 14 23.00 -6.72 -9.61
N ASN A 15 24.29 -6.90 -9.75
CA ASN A 15 25.15 -7.48 -8.73
C ASN A 15 25.91 -6.41 -7.94
N GLY A 16 26.29 -6.73 -6.70
CA GLY A 16 27.12 -5.85 -5.86
C GLY A 16 26.38 -4.69 -5.19
N VAL A 17 25.04 -4.64 -5.27
CA VAL A 17 24.23 -3.63 -4.56
C VAL A 17 24.10 -4.02 -3.10
N ARG A 18 24.59 -3.17 -2.20
CA ARG A 18 24.36 -3.31 -0.75
C ARG A 18 22.90 -2.95 -0.40
N ASP A 19 22.34 -3.58 0.62
CA ASP A 19 20.95 -3.35 1.06
C ASP A 19 20.64 -1.86 1.29
N SER A 20 21.61 -1.09 1.80
CA SER A 20 21.47 0.36 2.02
C SER A 20 21.35 1.20 0.74
N LEU A 21 21.74 0.68 -0.40
CA LEU A 21 21.64 1.36 -1.71
C LEU A 21 20.34 1.04 -2.45
N ILE A 22 19.59 0.03 -2.02
CA ILE A 22 18.33 -0.38 -2.65
C ILE A 22 17.33 0.79 -2.78
N PRO A 23 17.06 1.61 -1.74
CA PRO A 23 16.12 2.72 -1.86
C PRO A 23 16.54 3.77 -2.89
N PHE A 24 17.85 4.04 -3.03
CA PHE A 24 18.37 4.97 -4.04
C PHE A 24 18.18 4.40 -5.45
N LEU A 25 18.41 3.10 -5.63
CA LEU A 25 18.18 2.42 -6.90
C LEU A 25 16.69 2.48 -7.29
N ILE A 26 15.80 2.19 -6.35
CA ILE A 26 14.36 2.29 -6.55
C ILE A 26 13.97 3.72 -6.95
N SER A 27 14.45 4.72 -6.21
CA SER A 27 14.20 6.13 -6.52
C SER A 27 14.72 6.51 -7.91
N TYR A 28 15.90 6.05 -8.29
CA TYR A 28 16.47 6.31 -9.61
C TYR A 28 15.60 5.68 -10.72
N LEU A 29 15.25 4.42 -10.60
CA LEU A 29 14.43 3.70 -11.59
C LEU A 29 13.01 4.26 -11.68
N SER A 30 12.44 4.69 -10.56
CA SER A 30 11.09 5.27 -10.53
C SER A 30 10.95 6.57 -11.30
N LYS A 31 12.08 7.20 -11.71
CA LYS A 31 12.05 8.42 -12.54
C LYS A 31 11.36 8.23 -13.89
N ASN A 32 11.45 7.06 -14.46
CA ASN A 32 11.00 6.78 -15.82
C ASN A 32 9.89 5.74 -15.90
N GLN A 33 9.62 5.00 -14.80
CA GLN A 33 8.64 3.91 -14.78
C GLN A 33 8.09 3.67 -13.38
N ASN A 34 6.93 3.01 -13.31
CA ASN A 34 6.42 2.50 -12.04
C ASN A 34 7.26 1.30 -11.61
N ILE A 35 7.54 1.20 -10.30
CA ILE A 35 8.37 0.14 -9.74
C ILE A 35 7.50 -0.78 -8.89
N PHE A 36 7.68 -2.08 -9.08
CA PHE A 36 7.17 -3.11 -8.19
C PHE A 36 8.37 -3.78 -7.53
N TYR A 37 8.54 -3.58 -6.23
CA TYR A 37 9.67 -4.11 -5.48
C TYR A 37 9.22 -5.20 -4.52
N VAL A 38 9.86 -6.36 -4.59
CA VAL A 38 9.63 -7.50 -3.70
C VAL A 38 10.81 -7.64 -2.77
N ALA A 39 10.62 -7.29 -1.50
CA ALA A 39 11.62 -7.42 -0.46
C ALA A 39 11.78 -8.89 -0.02
N LYS A 40 12.97 -9.25 0.45
CA LYS A 40 13.27 -10.61 0.95
C LYS A 40 12.54 -10.94 2.26
N ASN A 41 12.24 -9.91 3.08
CA ASN A 41 11.53 -10.04 4.35
C ASN A 41 10.89 -8.71 4.79
N ASP A 42 10.10 -8.75 5.87
CA ASP A 42 9.36 -7.58 6.37
C ASP A 42 10.27 -6.50 6.97
N LEU A 43 11.44 -6.87 7.51
CA LEU A 43 12.41 -5.91 8.02
C LEU A 43 12.98 -5.05 6.88
N GLU A 44 13.40 -5.69 5.80
CA GLU A 44 13.87 -4.98 4.61
C GLU A 44 12.76 -4.13 4.00
N LEU A 45 11.55 -4.68 3.86
CA LEU A 45 10.39 -3.94 3.38
C LEU A 45 10.18 -2.65 4.16
N SER A 46 10.21 -2.74 5.50
CA SER A 46 10.00 -1.59 6.39
C SER A 46 11.14 -0.57 6.28
N ASN A 47 12.39 -1.03 6.24
CA ASN A 47 13.56 -0.15 6.10
C ASN A 47 13.53 0.62 4.77
N VAL A 48 13.28 -0.08 3.65
CA VAL A 48 13.17 0.54 2.32
C VAL A 48 12.01 1.54 2.29
N CYS A 49 10.86 1.16 2.82
CA CYS A 49 9.67 1.99 2.86
C CYS A 49 9.92 3.28 3.66
N ASN A 50 10.43 3.17 4.89
CA ASN A 50 10.73 4.31 5.76
C ASN A 50 11.75 5.26 5.15
N PHE A 51 12.79 4.71 4.54
CA PHE A 51 13.81 5.51 3.87
C PHE A 51 13.25 6.29 2.69
N LEU A 52 12.43 5.65 1.84
CA LEU A 52 11.78 6.30 0.71
C LEU A 52 10.81 7.39 1.17
N TYR A 53 9.97 7.15 2.19
CA TYR A 53 9.06 8.15 2.74
C TYR A 53 9.78 9.37 3.31
N SER A 54 10.92 9.17 3.94
CA SER A 54 11.67 10.25 4.58
C SER A 54 12.42 11.13 3.58
N ASN A 55 12.93 10.55 2.48
CA ASN A 55 13.88 11.22 1.60
C ASN A 55 13.30 11.60 0.22
N PHE A 56 12.21 10.98 -0.23
CA PHE A 56 11.69 11.17 -1.59
C PHE A 56 10.18 11.47 -1.58
N LYS A 57 9.84 12.74 -1.31
CA LYS A 57 8.44 13.20 -1.20
C LYS A 57 7.66 13.16 -2.53
N GLU A 58 8.37 13.14 -3.65
CA GLU A 58 7.80 13.09 -5.00
C GLU A 58 7.38 11.70 -5.45
N ILE A 59 7.69 10.66 -4.67
CA ILE A 59 7.34 9.27 -4.98
C ILE A 59 6.08 8.88 -4.22
N ASN A 60 5.10 8.33 -4.94
CA ASN A 60 3.94 7.69 -4.31
C ASN A 60 4.32 6.27 -3.90
N ILE A 61 4.26 5.96 -2.63
CA ILE A 61 4.68 4.69 -2.07
C ILE A 61 3.44 3.93 -1.57
N TYR A 62 3.30 2.69 -2.04
CA TYR A 62 2.22 1.77 -1.66
C TYR A 62 2.86 0.53 -1.02
N LYS A 63 2.80 0.46 0.31
CA LYS A 63 3.30 -0.68 1.07
C LYS A 63 2.21 -1.73 1.23
N ILE A 64 2.44 -2.95 0.78
CA ILE A 64 1.54 -4.09 0.91
C ILE A 64 2.23 -5.12 1.81
N PRO A 65 2.02 -5.09 3.15
CA PRO A 65 2.63 -6.04 4.06
C PRO A 65 2.06 -7.45 3.89
N ALA A 66 2.81 -8.48 4.28
CA ALA A 66 2.29 -9.83 4.43
C ALA A 66 1.34 -9.94 5.62
N TRP A 67 0.54 -11.02 5.69
CA TRP A 67 -0.19 -11.36 6.90
C TRP A 67 0.78 -11.90 7.97
N ASP A 68 0.49 -11.61 9.23
CA ASP A 68 1.20 -12.12 10.41
C ASP A 68 0.66 -13.47 10.93
N CYS A 69 -0.25 -14.08 10.18
CA CYS A 69 -0.79 -15.40 10.46
C CYS A 69 -0.74 -16.29 9.21
N LEU A 70 -0.73 -17.59 9.40
CA LEU A 70 -0.77 -18.57 8.31
C LEU A 70 -2.22 -18.77 7.81
N PRO A 71 -2.39 -19.16 6.53
CA PRO A 71 -3.69 -19.61 6.04
C PRO A 71 -4.22 -20.75 6.92
N TYR A 72 -5.49 -20.64 7.33
CA TYR A 72 -6.16 -21.60 8.22
C TYR A 72 -5.70 -21.58 9.68
N ASP A 73 -4.95 -20.58 10.10
CA ASP A 73 -4.62 -20.37 11.51
C ASP A 73 -5.88 -19.98 12.30
N ILE A 74 -5.88 -20.28 13.61
CA ILE A 74 -6.99 -19.91 14.51
C ILE A 74 -7.01 -18.41 14.76
N SER A 75 -5.86 -17.74 14.68
CA SER A 75 -5.72 -16.30 14.87
C SER A 75 -6.05 -15.52 13.61
N SER A 76 -6.84 -14.47 13.76
CA SER A 76 -7.05 -13.48 12.69
C SER A 76 -5.83 -12.56 12.56
N PRO A 77 -5.56 -12.02 11.34
CA PRO A 77 -4.50 -11.06 11.15
C PRO A 77 -4.67 -9.81 12.03
N ASN A 78 -3.57 -9.18 12.39
CA ASN A 78 -3.59 -7.92 13.14
C ASN A 78 -4.38 -6.84 12.36
N LEU A 79 -5.28 -6.13 13.07
CA LEU A 79 -6.14 -5.09 12.47
C LEU A 79 -5.33 -3.98 11.79
N ASN A 80 -4.15 -3.63 12.31
CA ASN A 80 -3.28 -2.63 11.69
C ASN A 80 -2.77 -3.11 10.33
N LEU A 81 -2.38 -4.38 10.19
CA LEU A 81 -1.97 -4.95 8.91
C LEU A 81 -3.12 -5.00 7.91
N ILE A 82 -4.32 -5.35 8.38
CA ILE A 82 -5.53 -5.30 7.55
C ILE A 82 -5.74 -3.86 7.04
N GLY A 83 -5.69 -2.88 7.94
CA GLY A 83 -5.85 -1.46 7.61
C GLY A 83 -4.80 -0.96 6.61
N GLU A 84 -3.51 -1.28 6.81
CA GLU A 84 -2.43 -0.92 5.87
C GLU A 84 -2.66 -1.51 4.47
N ARG A 85 -3.05 -2.79 4.39
CA ARG A 85 -3.34 -3.45 3.11
C ARG A 85 -4.54 -2.84 2.41
N VAL A 86 -5.67 -2.67 3.14
CA VAL A 86 -6.89 -2.06 2.59
C VAL A 86 -6.60 -0.66 2.07
N LYS A 87 -5.88 0.16 2.83
CA LYS A 87 -5.47 1.50 2.41
C LYS A 87 -4.65 1.44 1.12
N SER A 88 -3.60 0.63 1.08
CA SER A 88 -2.71 0.54 -0.09
C SER A 88 -3.45 0.06 -1.35
N PHE A 89 -4.34 -0.93 -1.23
CA PHE A 89 -5.14 -1.39 -2.37
C PHE A 89 -6.17 -0.35 -2.80
N THR A 90 -6.80 0.36 -1.86
CA THR A 90 -7.73 1.45 -2.16
C THR A 90 -7.01 2.57 -2.91
N ASP A 91 -5.86 3.02 -2.41
CA ASP A 91 -5.05 4.06 -3.05
C ASP A 91 -4.61 3.64 -4.46
N LEU A 92 -4.25 2.36 -4.66
CA LEU A 92 -3.93 1.80 -5.97
C LEU A 92 -5.13 1.76 -6.93
N CYS A 93 -6.36 1.53 -6.42
CA CYS A 93 -7.57 1.55 -7.24
C CYS A 93 -7.89 2.94 -7.79
N PHE A 94 -7.59 3.99 -7.02
CA PHE A 94 -7.76 5.40 -7.41
C PHE A 94 -6.51 5.99 -8.07
N PHE A 95 -5.53 5.16 -8.30
CA PHE A 95 -4.32 5.53 -9.01
C PHE A 95 -4.68 6.17 -10.37
N LYS A 96 -4.50 7.47 -10.45
CA LYS A 96 -4.52 8.18 -11.73
C LYS A 96 -3.11 8.11 -12.29
N ASN A 97 -3.00 7.78 -13.57
CA ASN A 97 -1.72 7.73 -14.29
C ASN A 97 -1.12 9.15 -14.43
N ASN A 98 -0.94 9.80 -13.29
CA ASN A 98 -0.32 11.11 -13.20
C ASN A 98 1.18 10.93 -13.44
N LYS A 99 1.86 11.98 -13.86
CA LYS A 99 3.33 12.05 -14.04
C LYS A 99 4.14 11.68 -12.78
N ASN A 100 3.46 11.39 -11.67
CA ASN A 100 4.07 10.99 -10.42
C ASN A 100 4.52 9.52 -10.48
N LYS A 101 5.69 9.30 -9.94
CA LYS A 101 6.36 8.02 -9.87
C LYS A 101 5.73 7.17 -8.80
N ASN A 102 5.42 5.92 -9.11
CA ASN A 102 4.75 5.02 -8.19
C ASN A 102 5.62 3.83 -7.89
N VAL A 103 5.75 3.54 -6.61
CA VAL A 103 6.52 2.42 -6.10
C VAL A 103 5.61 1.58 -5.22
N ILE A 104 5.41 0.34 -5.64
CA ILE A 104 4.67 -0.67 -4.87
C ILE A 104 5.72 -1.55 -4.19
N LEU A 105 5.61 -1.66 -2.89
CA LEU A 105 6.55 -2.42 -2.05
C LEU A 105 5.80 -3.58 -1.37
N THR A 106 6.32 -4.80 -1.49
CA THR A 106 5.77 -5.98 -0.82
C THR A 106 6.87 -7.00 -0.50
N THR A 107 6.53 -8.08 0.17
CA THR A 107 7.36 -9.27 0.32
C THR A 107 6.83 -10.41 -0.52
N ILE A 108 7.62 -11.50 -0.67
CA ILE A 108 7.17 -12.69 -1.39
C ILE A 108 5.86 -13.25 -0.78
N ASN A 109 5.75 -13.27 0.54
CA ASN A 109 4.54 -13.73 1.25
C ASN A 109 3.36 -12.79 1.01
N GLY A 110 3.59 -11.47 0.99
CA GLY A 110 2.57 -10.47 0.67
C GLY A 110 2.05 -10.59 -0.76
N LEU A 111 2.93 -10.93 -1.71
CA LEU A 111 2.59 -11.11 -3.12
C LEU A 111 1.67 -12.31 -3.35
N PHE A 112 1.92 -13.45 -2.70
CA PHE A 112 1.11 -14.66 -2.86
C PHE A 112 -0.20 -14.65 -2.06
N THR A 113 -0.43 -13.62 -1.25
CA THR A 113 -1.67 -13.49 -0.48
C THR A 113 -2.83 -13.08 -1.37
N LYS A 114 -3.92 -13.84 -1.34
CA LYS A 114 -5.16 -13.49 -2.04
C LYS A 114 -5.72 -12.16 -1.52
N THR A 115 -6.23 -11.35 -2.43
CA THR A 115 -6.85 -10.06 -2.13
C THR A 115 -8.22 -9.95 -2.81
N ALA A 116 -9.07 -9.05 -2.32
CA ALA A 116 -10.33 -8.75 -2.94
C ALA A 116 -10.14 -8.12 -4.34
N PRO A 117 -11.10 -8.30 -5.26
CA PRO A 117 -11.03 -7.70 -6.59
C PRO A 117 -11.16 -6.17 -6.51
N LYS A 118 -10.69 -5.48 -7.54
CA LYS A 118 -10.71 -4.01 -7.64
C LYS A 118 -12.11 -3.42 -7.39
N ASP A 119 -13.15 -4.03 -7.94
CA ASP A 119 -14.53 -3.56 -7.81
C ASP A 119 -15.03 -3.56 -6.37
N PHE A 120 -14.50 -4.47 -5.54
CA PHE A 120 -14.81 -4.47 -4.11
C PHE A 120 -14.32 -3.18 -3.44
N PHE A 121 -13.06 -2.79 -3.68
CA PHE A 121 -12.51 -1.57 -3.11
C PHE A 121 -13.24 -0.31 -3.61
N LEU A 122 -13.58 -0.26 -4.91
CA LEU A 122 -14.29 0.88 -5.49
C LEU A 122 -15.71 1.06 -4.92
N LYS A 123 -16.40 -0.05 -4.60
CA LYS A 123 -17.76 -0.01 -4.04
C LYS A 123 -17.79 0.35 -2.55
N HIS A 124 -16.74 0.02 -1.81
CA HIS A 124 -16.68 0.21 -0.36
C HIS A 124 -15.80 1.41 0.05
N PHE A 125 -15.54 2.30 -0.88
CA PHE A 125 -14.78 3.52 -0.64
C PHE A 125 -15.68 4.75 -0.78
N THR A 126 -15.57 5.66 0.18
CA THR A 126 -16.23 6.98 0.12
C THR A 126 -15.18 8.07 0.35
N ASN A 127 -15.17 9.06 -0.53
CA ASN A 127 -14.30 10.23 -0.39
C ASN A 127 -15.12 11.41 0.12
N LEU A 128 -14.72 11.98 1.26
CA LEU A 128 -15.34 13.17 1.85
C LEU A 128 -14.53 14.39 1.49
N ASN A 129 -15.14 15.33 0.76
CA ASN A 129 -14.52 16.59 0.37
C ASN A 129 -15.08 17.74 1.22
N LEU A 130 -14.23 18.67 1.66
CA LEU A 130 -14.62 19.81 2.49
C LEU A 130 -15.64 20.76 1.82
N SER A 131 -15.74 20.73 0.50
CA SER A 131 -16.64 21.59 -0.28
C SER A 131 -18.01 20.97 -0.54
N SER A 132 -18.31 19.79 -0.01
CA SER A 132 -19.56 19.08 -0.26
C SER A 132 -20.38 18.93 1.01
N ASP A 133 -21.69 19.20 0.91
CA ASP A 133 -22.62 18.97 1.99
C ASP A 133 -22.97 17.49 2.09
N TYR A 134 -22.48 16.84 3.13
CA TYR A 134 -22.81 15.44 3.43
C TYR A 134 -23.87 15.36 4.54
N LYS A 135 -24.91 14.56 4.32
CA LYS A 135 -25.82 14.21 5.40
C LYS A 135 -25.09 13.30 6.38
N PHE A 136 -24.84 13.78 7.58
CA PHE A 136 -24.11 13.06 8.64
C PHE A 136 -24.65 11.63 8.88
N GLN A 137 -25.98 11.46 8.83
CA GLN A 137 -26.62 10.18 8.99
C GLN A 137 -26.17 9.15 7.93
N LEU A 138 -25.99 9.57 6.67
CA LEU A 138 -25.55 8.67 5.60
C LEU A 138 -24.10 8.19 5.81
N ILE A 139 -23.25 9.04 6.42
CA ILE A 139 -21.87 8.64 6.76
C ILE A 139 -21.89 7.56 7.83
N ILE A 140 -22.74 7.73 8.86
CA ILE A 140 -22.89 6.72 9.94
C ILE A 140 -23.40 5.40 9.37
N GLU A 141 -24.44 5.45 8.53
CA GLU A 141 -24.98 4.26 7.86
C GLU A 141 -23.93 3.55 7.00
N PHE A 142 -23.15 4.32 6.23
CA PHE A 142 -22.05 3.77 5.44
C PHE A 142 -21.02 3.07 6.32
N LEU A 143 -20.58 3.69 7.42
CA LEU A 143 -19.60 3.11 8.35
C LEU A 143 -20.13 1.83 8.98
N ASN A 144 -21.38 1.83 9.48
CA ASN A 144 -22.01 0.64 10.06
C ASN A 144 -22.14 -0.50 9.04
N ASN A 145 -22.60 -0.19 7.82
CA ASN A 145 -22.74 -1.18 6.74
C ASN A 145 -21.40 -1.72 6.24
N SER A 146 -20.32 -0.94 6.40
CA SER A 146 -18.95 -1.33 6.10
C SER A 146 -18.27 -2.10 7.24
N GLY A 147 -18.97 -2.39 8.34
CA GLY A 147 -18.47 -3.19 9.46
C GLY A 147 -17.65 -2.41 10.49
N TYR A 148 -17.64 -1.07 10.42
CA TYR A 148 -16.99 -0.25 11.45
C TYR A 148 -17.75 -0.34 12.77
N LYS A 149 -17.01 -0.35 13.89
CA LYS A 149 -17.58 -0.34 15.25
C LYS A 149 -17.59 1.07 15.81
N ARG A 150 -18.77 1.48 16.32
CA ARG A 150 -18.87 2.74 17.06
C ARG A 150 -18.27 2.58 18.46
N VAL A 151 -17.33 3.46 18.82
CA VAL A 151 -16.63 3.48 20.11
C VAL A 151 -16.60 4.91 20.67
N GLN A 152 -16.31 5.05 21.96
CA GLN A 152 -16.15 6.38 22.58
C GLN A 152 -14.84 7.05 22.15
N THR A 153 -13.77 6.25 21.99
CA THR A 153 -12.45 6.73 21.56
C THR A 153 -11.87 5.74 20.56
N VAL A 154 -11.56 6.20 19.35
CA VAL A 154 -10.95 5.38 18.30
C VAL A 154 -9.53 4.99 18.69
N ARG A 155 -9.22 3.69 18.68
CA ARG A 155 -7.91 3.13 19.00
C ARG A 155 -7.33 2.28 17.89
N GLU A 156 -8.20 1.67 17.07
CA GLU A 156 -7.82 0.69 16.06
C GLU A 156 -8.50 0.97 14.72
N PHE A 157 -7.97 0.38 13.64
CA PHE A 157 -8.63 0.40 12.34
C PHE A 157 -9.99 -0.31 12.42
N GLY A 158 -11.01 0.23 11.74
CA GLY A 158 -12.37 -0.30 11.77
C GLY A 158 -13.21 0.25 12.92
N GLU A 159 -12.74 1.22 13.67
CA GLU A 159 -13.49 1.94 14.69
C GLU A 159 -13.83 3.37 14.23
N PHE A 160 -14.94 3.90 14.72
CA PHE A 160 -15.31 5.31 14.56
C PHE A 160 -15.97 5.87 15.82
N SER A 161 -15.85 7.18 16.03
CA SER A 161 -16.43 7.94 17.14
C SER A 161 -17.22 9.13 16.60
N ILE A 162 -18.27 9.48 17.34
CA ILE A 162 -19.15 10.61 17.03
C ILE A 162 -19.23 11.46 18.27
#